data_56742da969188cac5cf93af4e640cabb
#
_entry.id   56742da969188cac5cf93af4e640cabb
#
_cell.length_a   1.000
_cell.length_b   1.000
_cell.length_c   1.000
_cell.angle_alpha   90.00
_cell.angle_beta   90.00
_cell.angle_gamma   90.00
#
_symmetry.space_group_name_H-M   'P 1'
#
loop_
_entity.id
_entity.type
_entity.pdbx_description
1 polymer ?
#
loop_
_entity_poly.entity_id
_entity_poly.type
_entity_poly.pdbx_seq_one_letter_code
_entity_poly.pdbx_strand_id
1 'polypeptide(L)'
;MITLRYTPWLLALLLTVTGCNSEQASSGGQPPPPEVMVAQVLSKSVQQWDEYTGRITAIDTVELRPRASGYVQRVVYKEGQDVKQGDLMFQIDPRPYRAALDNALAQLARARAAKRLETIRNTRAQSLIHDDAISHEELDLRRAAQEQSAADVQAAEAAVATAKLNLSFTEVRAPVSGRASRALLTVGNLATADETLLTTVVSQNPMYVY
;
A
#
# COMPACT_ATOMS: atom_id res chain seq x y z
N MET A 1 104.87 -85.23 9.92
CA MET A 1 105.15 -83.91 10.34
C MET A 1 104.10 -82.95 9.81
N ILE A 2 103.11 -82.56 10.55
CA ILE A 2 102.45 -81.27 10.50
C ILE A 2 101.47 -81.28 11.65
N THR A 3 101.71 -80.38 12.51
CA THR A 3 101.23 -80.23 13.86
C THR A 3 99.82 -79.66 13.93
N LEU A 4 99.06 -80.29 14.72
CA LEU A 4 97.71 -79.92 15.19
C LEU A 4 97.72 -78.61 15.97
N ARG A 5 97.24 -77.54 15.34
CA ARG A 5 97.20 -76.17 15.93
C ARG A 5 95.83 -75.54 16.07
N TYR A 6 94.74 -76.31 15.89
CA TYR A 6 93.36 -75.75 15.86
C TYR A 6 92.42 -76.26 16.97
N THR A 7 92.97 -77.02 17.93
CA THR A 7 92.15 -77.60 19.01
C THR A 7 91.55 -76.58 19.98
N PRO A 8 92.13 -75.38 20.23
CA PRO A 8 91.50 -74.45 21.20
C PRO A 8 90.28 -73.71 20.60
N TRP A 9 90.16 -73.56 19.28
CA TRP A 9 89.06 -72.83 18.66
C TRP A 9 87.79 -73.66 18.53
N LEU A 10 87.88 -74.95 18.40
CA LEU A 10 86.75 -75.86 18.38
C LEU A 10 86.07 -75.99 19.75
N LEU A 11 86.84 -75.87 20.78
CA LEU A 11 86.36 -75.92 22.19
C LEU A 11 85.65 -74.60 22.56
N ALA A 12 86.09 -73.42 22.04
CA ALA A 12 85.44 -72.11 22.21
C ALA A 12 84.17 -72.02 21.46
N LEU A 13 84.00 -72.69 20.27
CA LEU A 13 82.80 -72.71 19.52
C LEU A 13 81.67 -73.53 20.16
N LEU A 14 82.06 -74.57 20.95
CA LEU A 14 81.07 -75.45 21.55
C LEU A 14 80.51 -74.86 22.89
N LEU A 15 81.18 -73.91 23.50
CA LEU A 15 80.69 -73.21 24.72
C LEU A 15 79.76 -72.10 24.44
N THR A 16 79.64 -71.60 23.19
CA THR A 16 78.72 -70.52 22.82
C THR A 16 77.32 -70.95 22.46
N VAL A 17 77.05 -72.26 22.27
CA VAL A 17 75.73 -72.79 21.84
C VAL A 17 74.86 -73.17 23.08
N THR A 18 75.33 -73.18 24.32
CA THR A 18 74.56 -73.61 25.46
C THR A 18 73.97 -72.41 26.29
N GLY A 19 74.02 -71.21 25.75
CA GLY A 19 73.61 -70.04 26.52
C GLY A 19 72.24 -69.35 26.03
N CYS A 20 71.43 -69.93 25.19
CA CYS A 20 70.15 -69.45 24.83
C CYS A 20 69.03 -70.38 25.28
N ASN A 21 68.89 -70.45 26.65
CA ASN A 21 67.59 -70.81 27.19
C ASN A 21 66.78 -69.52 27.24
N SER A 22 66.07 -69.20 26.18
CA SER A 22 65.08 -68.12 26.18
C SER A 22 64.02 -68.54 27.16
N GLU A 23 64.07 -67.93 28.34
CA GLU A 23 62.86 -67.77 29.15
C GLU A 23 61.77 -67.30 28.17
N GLN A 24 60.82 -68.14 27.95
CA GLN A 24 59.60 -67.80 27.35
C GLN A 24 58.98 -66.71 28.26
N ALA A 25 59.23 -65.41 27.91
CA ALA A 25 58.49 -64.33 28.52
C ALA A 25 57.02 -64.70 28.22
N SER A 26 56.34 -65.13 29.31
CA SER A 26 54.89 -65.23 29.25
C SER A 26 54.43 -63.91 28.64
N SER A 27 53.90 -63.98 27.45
CA SER A 27 53.15 -62.91 26.87
C SER A 27 52.05 -62.58 27.89
N GLY A 28 52.30 -61.60 28.75
CA GLY A 28 51.27 -61.03 29.57
C GLY A 28 50.16 -60.66 28.62
N GLY A 29 49.09 -61.41 28.67
CA GLY A 29 47.93 -61.15 27.85
C GLY A 29 47.59 -59.68 28.02
N GLN A 30 47.64 -58.97 26.91
CA GLN A 30 47.15 -57.61 26.89
C GLN A 30 45.74 -57.64 27.50
N PRO A 31 45.45 -56.89 28.54
CA PRO A 31 44.14 -56.94 29.14
C PRO A 31 43.12 -56.73 28.00
N PRO A 32 42.05 -57.49 27.98
CA PRO A 32 41.03 -57.34 26.96
C PRO A 32 40.61 -55.86 26.90
N PRO A 33 40.44 -55.29 25.71
CA PRO A 33 39.99 -53.90 25.59
C PRO A 33 38.72 -53.71 26.43
N PRO A 34 38.60 -52.59 27.13
CA PRO A 34 37.45 -52.35 27.98
C PRO A 34 36.17 -52.44 27.11
N GLU A 35 35.20 -53.12 27.62
CA GLU A 35 33.85 -53.14 26.99
C GLU A 35 33.29 -51.72 27.04
N VAL A 36 33.05 -51.13 25.88
CA VAL A 36 32.42 -49.83 25.74
C VAL A 36 31.01 -50.03 25.23
N MET A 37 30.05 -49.42 25.92
CA MET A 37 28.68 -49.38 25.42
C MET A 37 28.61 -48.39 24.27
N VAL A 38 28.24 -48.86 23.11
CA VAL A 38 27.99 -48.04 21.90
C VAL A 38 26.49 -47.96 21.68
N ALA A 39 26.01 -46.76 21.46
CA ALA A 39 24.64 -46.55 21.03
C ALA A 39 24.62 -46.24 19.52
N GLN A 40 23.61 -46.74 18.85
CA GLN A 40 23.41 -46.43 17.47
C GLN A 40 23.15 -44.91 17.30
N VAL A 41 23.89 -44.29 16.41
CA VAL A 41 23.67 -42.87 16.10
C VAL A 41 22.27 -42.69 15.49
N LEU A 42 21.44 -41.90 16.18
CA LEU A 42 20.14 -41.55 15.69
C LEU A 42 20.27 -40.39 14.67
N SER A 43 20.09 -40.69 13.38
CA SER A 43 19.99 -39.67 12.35
C SER A 43 18.54 -39.20 12.28
N LYS A 44 18.27 -37.99 12.71
CA LYS A 44 16.94 -37.35 12.65
C LYS A 44 17.07 -36.04 11.90
N SER A 45 16.20 -35.83 10.93
CA SER A 45 16.05 -34.50 10.30
C SER A 45 15.47 -33.52 11.34
N VAL A 46 16.21 -32.49 11.65
CA VAL A 46 15.80 -31.44 12.59
C VAL A 46 15.59 -30.17 11.78
N GLN A 47 14.39 -29.58 11.88
CA GLN A 47 14.17 -28.22 11.40
C GLN A 47 14.80 -27.26 12.38
N GLN A 48 15.78 -26.51 11.92
CA GLN A 48 16.37 -25.42 12.70
C GLN A 48 15.49 -24.18 12.51
N TRP A 49 15.15 -23.53 13.62
CA TRP A 49 14.37 -22.30 13.64
C TRP A 49 15.27 -21.17 14.13
N ASP A 50 15.31 -20.11 13.33
CA ASP A 50 15.96 -18.88 13.74
C ASP A 50 14.87 -17.86 14.06
N GLU A 51 14.88 -17.31 15.26
CA GLU A 51 13.93 -16.26 15.67
C GLU A 51 14.58 -14.89 15.52
N TYR A 52 13.90 -14.02 14.77
CA TYR A 52 14.31 -12.64 14.58
C TYR A 52 13.20 -11.72 15.07
N THR A 53 13.58 -10.66 15.80
CA THR A 53 12.65 -9.58 16.12
C THR A 53 12.53 -8.65 14.92
N GLY A 54 11.32 -8.42 14.44
CA GLY A 54 11.03 -7.53 13.31
C GLY A 54 9.91 -6.56 13.63
N ARG A 55 9.83 -5.48 12.86
CA ARG A 55 8.70 -4.53 12.90
C ARG A 55 7.85 -4.73 11.66
N ILE A 56 6.54 -4.89 11.87
CA ILE A 56 5.56 -4.91 10.78
C ILE A 56 5.09 -3.48 10.55
N THR A 57 5.13 -3.05 9.28
CA THR A 57 4.68 -1.70 8.88
C THR A 57 3.75 -1.83 7.67
N ALA A 58 2.65 -1.10 7.69
CA ALA A 58 1.74 -1.03 6.56
C ALA A 58 2.41 -0.36 5.35
N ILE A 59 2.02 -0.77 4.16
CA ILE A 59 2.48 -0.14 2.91
C ILE A 59 1.88 1.26 2.78
N ASP A 60 0.56 1.37 2.96
CA ASP A 60 -0.15 2.63 2.87
C ASP A 60 -0.73 3.02 4.23
N THR A 61 -0.41 4.22 4.67
CA THR A 61 -1.02 4.87 5.83
C THR A 61 -1.53 6.23 5.37
N VAL A 62 -2.85 6.40 5.32
CA VAL A 62 -3.48 7.60 4.80
C VAL A 62 -4.26 8.32 5.89
N GLU A 63 -3.89 9.57 6.14
CA GLU A 63 -4.63 10.49 6.98
C GLU A 63 -5.86 11.00 6.22
N LEU A 64 -7.03 10.73 6.73
CA LEU A 64 -8.28 11.16 6.12
C LEU A 64 -8.63 12.56 6.61
N ARG A 65 -8.54 13.53 5.70
CA ARG A 65 -8.91 14.94 5.92
C ARG A 65 -10.07 15.30 5.01
N PRO A 66 -11.03 16.14 5.45
CA PRO A 66 -12.13 16.58 4.63
C PRO A 66 -11.65 17.60 3.59
N ARG A 67 -12.27 17.62 2.42
CA ARG A 67 -12.07 18.68 1.39
C ARG A 67 -13.13 19.77 1.45
N ALA A 68 -14.14 19.60 2.30
CA ALA A 68 -15.21 20.55 2.53
C ALA A 68 -15.28 20.88 4.02
N SER A 69 -15.51 22.15 4.34
CA SER A 69 -15.70 22.61 5.73
C SER A 69 -17.16 22.52 6.12
N GLY A 70 -17.43 22.12 7.36
CA GLY A 70 -18.80 22.04 7.90
C GLY A 70 -18.90 21.13 9.11
N TYR A 71 -20.08 21.07 9.70
CA TYR A 71 -20.31 20.20 10.84
C TYR A 71 -20.43 18.74 10.43
N VAL A 72 -19.78 17.84 11.17
CA VAL A 72 -19.93 16.40 10.98
C VAL A 72 -21.35 15.99 11.35
N GLN A 73 -22.12 15.57 10.37
CA GLN A 73 -23.51 15.14 10.55
C GLN A 73 -23.59 13.68 10.99
N ARG A 74 -22.70 12.83 10.46
CA ARG A 74 -22.71 11.38 10.71
C ARG A 74 -21.34 10.76 10.51
N VAL A 75 -20.99 9.80 11.38
CA VAL A 75 -19.88 8.85 11.22
C VAL A 75 -20.51 7.52 10.87
N VAL A 76 -20.13 6.92 9.75
CA VAL A 76 -20.83 5.77 9.16
C VAL A 76 -20.11 4.45 9.43
N TYR A 77 -18.81 4.47 9.66
CA TYR A 77 -18.00 3.29 9.95
C TYR A 77 -17.88 3.04 11.46
N LYS A 78 -17.48 1.82 11.85
CA LYS A 78 -17.11 1.48 13.22
C LYS A 78 -15.59 1.55 13.38
N GLU A 79 -15.12 2.06 14.51
CA GLU A 79 -13.69 2.12 14.83
C GLU A 79 -13.06 0.73 14.79
N GLY A 80 -11.89 0.61 14.15
CA GLY A 80 -11.21 -0.68 13.91
C GLY A 80 -11.82 -1.56 12.82
N GLN A 81 -12.85 -1.08 12.11
CA GLN A 81 -13.48 -1.81 11.01
C GLN A 81 -12.58 -1.81 9.77
N ASP A 82 -12.58 -2.93 9.04
CA ASP A 82 -12.01 -2.99 7.70
C ASP A 82 -12.94 -2.29 6.70
N VAL A 83 -12.39 -1.34 5.95
CA VAL A 83 -13.09 -0.53 4.94
C VAL A 83 -12.50 -0.79 3.57
N LYS A 84 -13.34 -0.67 2.54
CA LYS A 84 -12.91 -0.73 1.14
C LYS A 84 -12.73 0.68 0.59
N GLN A 85 -11.87 0.81 -0.41
CA GLN A 85 -11.74 2.06 -1.15
C GLN A 85 -13.11 2.50 -1.69
N GLY A 86 -13.48 3.77 -1.44
CA GLY A 86 -14.76 4.34 -1.83
C GLY A 86 -15.87 4.24 -0.76
N ASP A 87 -15.69 3.47 0.30
CA ASP A 87 -16.69 3.38 1.39
C ASP A 87 -16.88 4.75 2.06
N LEU A 88 -18.14 5.10 2.33
CA LEU A 88 -18.49 6.33 3.03
C LEU A 88 -18.11 6.21 4.50
N MET A 89 -17.27 7.12 4.99
CA MET A 89 -16.80 7.14 6.38
C MET A 89 -17.41 8.27 7.19
N PHE A 90 -17.41 9.50 6.64
CA PHE A 90 -17.98 10.66 7.30
C PHE A 90 -18.92 11.39 6.35
N GLN A 91 -19.96 11.96 6.92
CA GLN A 91 -20.88 12.88 6.23
C GLN A 91 -20.79 14.26 6.88
N ILE A 92 -20.33 15.24 6.13
CA ILE A 92 -20.37 16.66 6.48
C ILE A 92 -21.74 17.20 6.09
N ASP A 93 -22.24 18.22 6.75
CA ASP A 93 -23.54 18.82 6.46
C ASP A 93 -23.63 19.29 5.00
N PRO A 94 -24.42 18.62 4.14
CA PRO A 94 -24.50 18.93 2.71
C PRO A 94 -25.43 20.10 2.40
N ARG A 95 -26.22 20.60 3.38
CA ARG A 95 -27.28 21.58 3.12
C ARG A 95 -26.76 22.88 2.50
N PRO A 96 -25.68 23.52 2.96
CA PRO A 96 -25.12 24.71 2.34
C PRO A 96 -24.66 24.44 0.89
N TYR A 97 -24.06 23.30 0.65
CA TYR A 97 -23.54 22.88 -0.66
C TYR A 97 -24.67 22.56 -1.65
N ARG A 98 -25.78 21.95 -1.18
CA ARG A 98 -26.99 21.74 -1.99
C ARG A 98 -27.62 23.08 -2.39
N ALA A 99 -27.75 24.01 -1.46
CA ALA A 99 -28.28 25.36 -1.76
C ALA A 99 -27.39 26.09 -2.78
N ALA A 100 -26.06 25.95 -2.70
CA ALA A 100 -25.14 26.51 -3.68
C ALA A 100 -25.32 25.86 -5.08
N LEU A 101 -25.51 24.53 -5.13
CA LEU A 101 -25.79 23.83 -6.37
C LEU A 101 -27.13 24.26 -6.98
N ASP A 102 -28.18 24.38 -6.18
CA ASP A 102 -29.50 24.80 -6.65
C ASP A 102 -29.45 26.23 -7.22
N ASN A 103 -28.70 27.13 -6.58
CA ASN A 103 -28.45 28.48 -7.10
C ASN A 103 -27.72 28.43 -8.46
N ALA A 104 -26.63 27.63 -8.58
CA ALA A 104 -25.91 27.48 -9.84
C ALA A 104 -26.80 26.91 -10.95
N LEU A 105 -27.67 25.95 -10.64
CA LEU A 105 -28.65 25.40 -11.60
C LEU A 105 -29.66 26.44 -12.05
N ALA A 106 -30.12 27.29 -11.14
CA ALA A 106 -31.04 28.40 -11.51
C ALA A 106 -30.36 29.43 -12.44
N GLN A 107 -29.07 29.75 -12.19
CA GLN A 107 -28.28 30.62 -13.07
C GLN A 107 -28.10 29.99 -14.48
N LEU A 108 -27.81 28.70 -14.53
CA LEU A 108 -27.71 27.98 -15.78
C LEU A 108 -29.05 28.00 -16.58
N ALA A 109 -30.17 27.80 -15.87
CA ALA A 109 -31.50 27.88 -16.50
C ALA A 109 -31.76 29.27 -17.09
N ARG A 110 -31.38 30.34 -16.36
CA ARG A 110 -31.46 31.73 -16.83
C ARG A 110 -30.59 31.96 -18.07
N ALA A 111 -29.32 31.53 -18.05
CA ALA A 111 -28.39 31.69 -19.17
C ALA A 111 -28.90 30.96 -20.42
N ARG A 112 -29.42 29.73 -20.25
CA ARG A 112 -30.02 28.96 -21.35
C ARG A 112 -31.27 29.64 -21.95
N ALA A 113 -32.08 30.29 -21.12
CA ALA A 113 -33.22 31.08 -21.58
C ALA A 113 -32.77 32.30 -22.38
N ALA A 114 -31.75 33.01 -21.93
CA ALA A 114 -31.15 34.15 -22.66
C ALA A 114 -30.58 33.69 -24.02
N LYS A 115 -29.82 32.59 -24.04
CA LYS A 115 -29.28 32.01 -25.28
C LYS A 115 -30.39 31.68 -26.28
N ARG A 116 -31.48 31.05 -25.83
CA ARG A 116 -32.62 30.77 -26.72
C ARG A 116 -33.23 32.05 -27.34
N LEU A 117 -33.35 33.13 -26.53
CA LEU A 117 -33.87 34.42 -27.02
C LEU A 117 -32.92 35.00 -28.08
N GLU A 118 -31.61 35.04 -27.84
CA GLU A 118 -30.64 35.58 -28.81
C GLU A 118 -30.55 34.72 -30.07
N THR A 119 -30.66 33.40 -29.94
CA THR A 119 -30.72 32.51 -31.10
C THR A 119 -31.95 32.84 -32.00
N ILE A 120 -33.14 33.03 -31.41
CA ILE A 120 -34.35 33.40 -32.16
C ILE A 120 -34.17 34.78 -32.82
N ARG A 121 -33.59 35.76 -32.13
CA ARG A 121 -33.31 37.10 -32.65
C ARG A 121 -32.35 37.05 -33.84
N ASN A 122 -31.24 36.29 -33.71
CA ASN A 122 -30.25 36.14 -34.78
C ASN A 122 -30.88 35.43 -35.99
N THR A 123 -31.64 34.33 -35.80
CA THR A 123 -32.32 33.64 -36.87
C THR A 123 -33.30 34.56 -37.63
N ARG A 124 -34.05 35.41 -36.90
CA ARG A 124 -34.92 36.41 -37.51
C ARG A 124 -34.11 37.46 -38.27
N ALA A 125 -33.00 37.95 -37.73
CA ALA A 125 -32.15 38.91 -38.41
C ALA A 125 -31.54 38.32 -39.70
N GLN A 126 -31.17 37.03 -39.70
CA GLN A 126 -30.70 36.34 -40.89
C GLN A 126 -31.77 36.23 -42.00
N SER A 127 -33.05 36.13 -41.67
CA SER A 127 -34.11 36.17 -42.68
C SER A 127 -34.34 37.59 -43.21
N LEU A 128 -34.31 38.61 -42.33
CA LEU A 128 -34.54 40.01 -42.71
C LEU A 128 -33.46 40.62 -43.59
N ILE A 129 -32.21 40.15 -43.47
CA ILE A 129 -31.11 40.63 -44.32
C ILE A 129 -31.31 40.20 -45.80
N HIS A 130 -31.98 39.04 -46.04
CA HIS A 130 -32.32 38.60 -47.38
C HIS A 130 -33.28 39.53 -48.06
N ASP A 131 -34.15 40.22 -47.35
CA ASP A 131 -35.13 41.13 -47.79
C ASP A 131 -34.70 42.61 -47.77
N ASP A 132 -33.35 42.85 -47.58
CA ASP A 132 -32.71 44.17 -47.35
C ASP A 132 -33.42 45.00 -46.26
N ALA A 133 -34.06 44.33 -45.28
CA ALA A 133 -34.84 45.00 -44.24
C ALA A 133 -34.01 45.40 -43.02
N ILE A 134 -32.75 44.97 -42.92
CA ILE A 134 -31.79 45.36 -41.87
C ILE A 134 -30.39 45.57 -42.47
N SER A 135 -29.51 46.31 -41.74
CA SER A 135 -28.12 46.49 -42.14
C SER A 135 -27.26 45.27 -41.79
N HIS A 136 -26.11 45.12 -42.46
CA HIS A 136 -25.09 44.15 -42.10
C HIS A 136 -24.56 44.35 -40.69
N GLU A 137 -24.42 45.61 -40.24
CA GLU A 137 -24.01 45.97 -38.91
C GLU A 137 -24.98 45.39 -37.83
N GLU A 138 -26.30 45.53 -38.05
CA GLU A 138 -27.31 44.98 -37.14
C GLU A 138 -27.24 43.44 -37.11
N LEU A 139 -27.02 42.77 -38.24
CA LEU A 139 -26.84 41.31 -38.28
C LEU A 139 -25.59 40.90 -37.48
N ASP A 140 -24.47 41.61 -37.62
CA ASP A 140 -23.22 41.30 -36.89
C ASP A 140 -23.39 41.52 -35.39
N LEU A 141 -24.14 42.55 -34.96
CA LEU A 141 -24.49 42.74 -33.54
C LEU A 141 -25.32 41.57 -33.00
N ARG A 142 -26.28 41.02 -33.78
CA ARG A 142 -27.09 39.86 -33.37
C ARG A 142 -26.28 38.57 -33.26
N ARG A 143 -25.32 38.37 -34.17
CA ARG A 143 -24.36 37.25 -34.10
C ARG A 143 -23.49 37.35 -32.84
N ALA A 144 -22.91 38.54 -32.60
CA ALA A 144 -22.08 38.74 -31.41
C ALA A 144 -22.87 38.51 -30.09
N ALA A 145 -24.12 38.99 -30.03
CA ALA A 145 -25.00 38.76 -28.88
C ALA A 145 -25.33 37.27 -28.70
N GLN A 146 -25.53 36.50 -29.79
CA GLN A 146 -25.73 35.06 -29.71
C GLN A 146 -24.46 34.33 -29.22
N GLU A 147 -23.30 34.72 -29.73
CA GLU A 147 -22.01 34.15 -29.26
C GLU A 147 -21.74 34.46 -27.78
N GLN A 148 -22.01 35.70 -27.36
CA GLN A 148 -21.91 36.09 -25.96
C GLN A 148 -22.83 35.25 -25.08
N SER A 149 -24.09 35.08 -25.46
CA SER A 149 -25.07 34.28 -24.69
C SER A 149 -24.70 32.80 -24.64
N ALA A 150 -24.00 32.28 -25.67
CA ALA A 150 -23.48 30.92 -25.67
C ALA A 150 -22.31 30.76 -24.69
N ALA A 151 -21.41 31.76 -24.61
CA ALA A 151 -20.32 31.79 -23.62
C ALA A 151 -20.87 31.89 -22.19
N ASP A 152 -21.91 32.67 -21.96
CA ASP A 152 -22.59 32.77 -20.65
C ASP A 152 -23.16 31.42 -20.18
N VAL A 153 -23.70 30.62 -21.10
CA VAL A 153 -24.14 29.24 -20.78
C VAL A 153 -22.99 28.38 -20.38
N GLN A 154 -21.83 28.43 -21.06
CA GLN A 154 -20.65 27.66 -20.72
C GLN A 154 -20.12 28.05 -19.35
N ALA A 155 -20.07 29.34 -19.02
CA ALA A 155 -19.68 29.83 -17.71
C ALA A 155 -20.61 29.31 -16.60
N ALA A 156 -21.92 29.33 -16.82
CA ALA A 156 -22.90 28.80 -15.88
C ALA A 156 -22.80 27.27 -15.72
N GLU A 157 -22.50 26.54 -16.79
CA GLU A 157 -22.25 25.08 -16.73
C GLU A 157 -21.00 24.76 -15.90
N ALA A 158 -19.93 25.54 -16.03
CA ALA A 158 -18.73 25.40 -15.20
C ALA A 158 -19.04 25.68 -13.73
N ALA A 159 -19.86 26.70 -13.42
CA ALA A 159 -20.29 26.98 -12.05
C ALA A 159 -21.10 25.81 -11.44
N VAL A 160 -21.99 25.19 -12.22
CA VAL A 160 -22.72 23.97 -11.79
C VAL A 160 -21.77 22.81 -11.52
N ALA A 161 -20.77 22.60 -12.37
CA ALA A 161 -19.78 21.54 -12.19
C ALA A 161 -18.99 21.75 -10.88
N THR A 162 -18.56 22.97 -10.60
CA THR A 162 -17.87 23.33 -9.36
C THR A 162 -18.76 23.10 -8.13
N ALA A 163 -20.01 23.52 -8.17
CA ALA A 163 -20.95 23.33 -7.06
C ALA A 163 -21.24 21.84 -6.80
N LYS A 164 -21.37 21.02 -7.86
CA LYS A 164 -21.51 19.57 -7.74
C LYS A 164 -20.26 18.91 -7.11
N LEU A 165 -19.08 19.34 -7.52
CA LEU A 165 -17.82 18.83 -6.98
C LEU A 165 -17.73 19.15 -5.47
N ASN A 166 -18.01 20.38 -5.07
CA ASN A 166 -18.01 20.79 -3.66
C ASN A 166 -19.04 20.00 -2.84
N LEU A 167 -20.22 19.74 -3.39
CA LEU A 167 -21.21 18.89 -2.74
C LEU A 167 -20.69 17.45 -2.58
N SER A 168 -20.00 16.91 -3.57
CA SER A 168 -19.41 15.55 -3.45
C SER A 168 -18.38 15.45 -2.34
N PHE A 169 -17.65 16.52 -2.02
CA PHE A 169 -16.66 16.56 -0.95
C PHE A 169 -17.28 16.52 0.45
N THR A 170 -18.59 16.73 0.58
CA THR A 170 -19.29 16.52 1.87
C THR A 170 -19.39 15.05 2.26
N GLU A 171 -19.20 14.13 1.30
CA GLU A 171 -19.09 12.71 1.53
C GLU A 171 -17.62 12.32 1.59
N VAL A 172 -17.08 12.15 2.79
CA VAL A 172 -15.69 11.76 2.99
C VAL A 172 -15.60 10.24 2.91
N ARG A 173 -14.92 9.76 1.87
CA ARG A 173 -14.79 8.34 1.54
C ARG A 173 -13.37 7.83 1.76
N ALA A 174 -13.24 6.52 2.03
CA ALA A 174 -11.95 5.87 2.19
C ALA A 174 -11.14 5.94 0.87
N PRO A 175 -9.91 6.50 0.88
CA PRO A 175 -9.08 6.60 -0.33
C PRO A 175 -8.39 5.28 -0.68
N VAL A 176 -8.19 4.40 0.30
CA VAL A 176 -7.58 3.07 0.18
C VAL A 176 -8.38 2.05 0.97
N SER A 177 -8.23 0.77 0.60
CA SER A 177 -8.78 -0.32 1.40
C SER A 177 -7.84 -0.64 2.56
N GLY A 178 -8.40 -0.86 3.76
CA GLY A 178 -7.60 -1.14 4.95
C GLY A 178 -8.43 -1.05 6.22
N ARG A 179 -7.77 -0.98 7.36
CA ARG A 179 -8.41 -0.82 8.67
C ARG A 179 -8.50 0.65 9.04
N ALA A 180 -9.70 1.11 9.34
CA ALA A 180 -9.95 2.44 9.84
C ALA A 180 -9.62 2.53 11.33
N SER A 181 -8.91 3.59 11.73
CA SER A 181 -8.61 3.90 13.11
C SER A 181 -9.85 4.48 13.82
N ARG A 182 -9.67 4.92 15.06
CA ARG A 182 -10.73 5.66 15.78
C ARG A 182 -11.10 6.97 15.08
N ALA A 183 -12.34 7.41 15.23
CA ALA A 183 -12.78 8.74 14.83
C ALA A 183 -12.18 9.78 15.78
N LEU A 184 -11.38 10.71 15.25
CA LEU A 184 -10.81 11.80 16.04
C LEU A 184 -11.78 12.97 16.18
N LEU A 185 -12.78 13.04 15.28
CA LEU A 185 -13.82 14.04 15.29
C LEU A 185 -15.19 13.36 15.39
N THR A 186 -16.00 13.78 16.37
CA THR A 186 -17.33 13.21 16.60
C THR A 186 -18.43 14.06 15.94
N VAL A 187 -19.62 13.50 15.83
CA VAL A 187 -20.81 14.17 15.30
C VAL A 187 -21.08 15.48 16.04
N GLY A 188 -21.41 16.54 15.30
CA GLY A 188 -21.67 17.86 15.83
C GLY A 188 -20.46 18.78 15.91
N ASN A 189 -19.24 18.29 15.72
CA ASN A 189 -18.04 19.11 15.66
C ASN A 189 -17.82 19.69 14.26
N LEU A 190 -17.16 20.84 14.22
CA LEU A 190 -16.77 21.51 12.98
C LEU A 190 -15.51 20.82 12.40
N ALA A 191 -15.59 20.42 11.14
CA ALA A 191 -14.46 19.97 10.34
C ALA A 191 -14.04 21.09 9.39
N THR A 192 -12.76 21.45 9.38
CA THR A 192 -12.16 22.44 8.47
C THR A 192 -11.47 21.70 7.34
N ALA A 193 -11.71 22.14 6.08
CA ALA A 193 -11.12 21.54 4.90
C ALA A 193 -9.59 21.53 4.98
N ASP A 194 -8.99 20.40 4.58
CA ASP A 194 -7.55 20.12 4.51
C ASP A 194 -6.77 20.23 5.84
N GLU A 195 -7.39 20.74 6.90
CA GLU A 195 -6.75 20.95 8.21
C GLU A 195 -7.12 19.86 9.22
N THR A 196 -8.41 19.57 9.38
CA THR A 196 -8.90 18.66 10.42
C THR A 196 -8.60 17.21 10.08
N LEU A 197 -7.91 16.50 10.97
CA LEU A 197 -7.73 15.05 10.85
C LEU A 197 -8.97 14.32 11.38
N LEU A 198 -9.65 13.57 10.52
CA LEU A 198 -10.86 12.81 10.88
C LEU A 198 -10.53 11.43 11.41
N THR A 199 -9.67 10.69 10.70
CA THR A 199 -9.18 9.37 11.07
C THR A 199 -7.99 9.00 10.19
N THR A 200 -7.37 7.84 10.45
CA THR A 200 -6.33 7.26 9.62
C THR A 200 -6.81 5.91 9.09
N VAL A 201 -6.55 5.61 7.83
CA VAL A 201 -6.79 4.29 7.22
C VAL A 201 -5.43 3.66 6.91
N VAL A 202 -5.25 2.42 7.36
CA VAL A 202 -3.99 1.69 7.27
C VAL A 202 -4.23 0.41 6.47
N SER A 203 -3.47 0.21 5.39
CA SER A 203 -3.53 -1.03 4.61
C SER A 203 -3.02 -2.20 5.46
N GLN A 204 -3.65 -3.39 5.31
CA GLN A 204 -3.30 -4.57 6.09
C GLN A 204 -2.73 -5.71 5.26
N ASN A 205 -2.86 -5.64 3.95
CA ASN A 205 -2.37 -6.68 3.06
C ASN A 205 -2.05 -6.06 1.68
N PRO A 206 -0.79 -6.14 1.24
CA PRO A 206 0.39 -6.68 1.93
C PRO A 206 0.97 -5.74 3.00
N MET A 207 1.92 -6.24 3.83
CA MET A 207 2.66 -5.49 4.83
C MET A 207 4.17 -5.67 4.64
N TYR A 208 4.96 -4.69 5.05
CA TYR A 208 6.42 -4.82 5.14
C TYR A 208 6.84 -5.37 6.51
N VAL A 209 7.90 -6.18 6.50
CA VAL A 209 8.59 -6.68 7.70
C VAL A 209 10.05 -6.21 7.61
N TYR A 210 10.53 -5.53 8.64
CA TYR A 210 11.90 -5.04 8.76
C TYR A 210 12.58 -5.65 9.97
#